data_5184a7028e2392e9633ce8776b2f059d
#
_entry.id   5184a7028e2392e9633ce8776b2f059d
#
_cell.length_a   1.000
_cell.length_b   1.000
_cell.length_c   1.000
_cell.angle_alpha   90.00
_cell.angle_beta   90.00
_cell.angle_gamma   90.00
#
_symmetry.space_group_name_H-M   'P 1'
#
loop_
_entity.id
_entity.type
_entity.pdbx_description
1 polymer ?
#
loop_
_entity_poly.entity_id
_entity_poly.type
_entity_poly.pdbx_seq_one_letter_code
_entity_poly.pdbx_strand_id
1 'polypeptide(L)'
;MLLVTALIASLAASTAPETPAAGKGAANNFARSADAREGALDSFTNTGTDDPAALLKHLQQEIYVSQQLAILTQFRLDYSDRVRLSTEYVNSDGELIPTHVFMPVKASNARRPAVVMVHGGFHERLEPSWFPLIEAVVEAGYVVLFPEYRGSRGYGDAIYQNDYGNTDVADVLAAARYAATRPDIDGGRIGILGQSRGGMVTLLAIERAPKQFKAAVDIVGLTDFVAYMSYKPDYRRKEIAETNPSFKGKLPHENLPAYINVSPINFVDKIEAPVLVLATSGDKIVPHTIHTGRLIDALKANGKVHEARIYDEAPGGHVFMKGATPERDDALKRIVAWFNRWMGPAR
;
A
#
# COMPACT_ATOMS: atom_id res chain seq x y z
N MET A 1 -29.75 -8.55 10.35
CA MET A 1 -29.70 -7.99 8.99
C MET A 1 -30.14 -6.52 8.95
N LEU A 2 -31.32 -6.14 9.38
CA LEU A 2 -31.77 -4.73 9.39
C LEU A 2 -30.92 -3.77 10.27
N LEU A 3 -30.31 -4.24 11.37
CA LEU A 3 -29.50 -3.38 12.25
C LEU A 3 -28.14 -2.97 11.64
N VAL A 4 -27.53 -3.81 10.84
CA VAL A 4 -26.22 -3.51 10.19
C VAL A 4 -26.41 -2.49 9.07
N THR A 5 -27.49 -2.59 8.31
CA THR A 5 -27.81 -1.65 7.22
C THR A 5 -28.12 -0.25 7.76
N ALA A 6 -28.84 -0.17 8.90
CA ALA A 6 -29.16 1.10 9.55
C ALA A 6 -27.90 1.76 10.17
N LEU A 7 -26.94 0.98 10.67
CA LEU A 7 -25.71 1.51 11.24
C LEU A 7 -24.78 2.11 10.17
N ILE A 8 -24.72 1.50 8.99
CA ILE A 8 -23.93 2.00 7.85
C ILE A 8 -24.49 3.34 7.35
N ALA A 9 -25.81 3.45 7.25
CA ALA A 9 -26.47 4.68 6.83
C ALA A 9 -26.31 5.83 7.86
N SER A 10 -26.38 5.52 9.16
CA SER A 10 -26.23 6.51 10.24
C SER A 10 -24.79 7.06 10.36
N LEU A 11 -23.78 6.21 10.18
CA LEU A 11 -22.37 6.65 10.21
C LEU A 11 -21.97 7.49 8.98
N ALA A 12 -22.62 7.31 7.84
CA ALA A 12 -22.40 8.12 6.65
C ALA A 12 -23.03 9.52 6.74
N ALA A 13 -24.08 9.69 7.54
CA ALA A 13 -24.81 10.95 7.68
C ALA A 13 -24.20 11.94 8.68
N SER A 14 -23.28 11.52 9.55
CA SER A 14 -22.82 12.34 10.68
C SER A 14 -21.56 13.19 10.42
N THR A 15 -20.99 13.20 9.20
CA THR A 15 -19.71 13.89 8.92
C THR A 15 -19.75 14.75 7.65
N ALA A 16 -20.84 15.43 7.34
CA ALA A 16 -20.83 16.43 6.28
C ALA A 16 -20.39 17.80 6.84
N PRO A 17 -19.22 18.35 6.49
CA PRO A 17 -18.94 19.77 6.69
C PRO A 17 -19.74 20.59 5.66
N GLU A 18 -20.22 21.75 6.09
CA GLU A 18 -20.86 22.72 5.21
C GLU A 18 -19.97 23.09 4.02
N THR A 19 -20.51 23.01 2.81
CA THR A 19 -19.80 23.13 1.54
C THR A 19 -19.59 24.58 1.13
N PRO A 20 -18.38 24.99 0.72
CA PRO A 20 -18.23 26.13 -0.18
C PRO A 20 -18.72 25.78 -1.58
N ALA A 21 -19.34 26.70 -2.28
CA ALA A 21 -19.93 26.52 -3.61
C ALA A 21 -18.96 25.83 -4.60
N ALA A 22 -19.29 24.62 -5.00
CA ALA A 22 -18.49 23.81 -5.91
C ALA A 22 -18.79 24.14 -7.37
N GLY A 23 -17.74 24.34 -8.17
CA GLY A 23 -17.85 24.45 -9.63
C GLY A 23 -18.38 23.17 -10.28
N LYS A 24 -18.99 23.29 -11.47
CA LYS A 24 -19.68 22.20 -12.18
C LYS A 24 -18.92 20.87 -12.37
N GLY A 25 -17.59 20.86 -12.20
CA GLY A 25 -16.78 19.64 -12.27
C GLY A 25 -16.83 18.75 -11.01
N ALA A 26 -17.06 19.34 -9.83
CA ALA A 26 -17.12 18.60 -8.57
C ALA A 26 -18.46 17.85 -8.41
N ALA A 27 -19.54 18.40 -8.94
CA ALA A 27 -20.86 17.76 -8.91
C ALA A 27 -20.91 16.45 -9.72
N ASN A 28 -20.23 16.39 -10.88
CA ASN A 28 -20.17 15.19 -11.70
C ASN A 28 -19.35 14.05 -11.07
N ASN A 29 -18.30 14.40 -10.32
CA ASN A 29 -17.49 13.37 -9.60
C ASN A 29 -18.22 12.83 -8.39
N PHE A 30 -19.03 13.64 -7.73
CA PHE A 30 -19.84 13.21 -6.58
C PHE A 30 -21.00 12.29 -7.02
N ALA A 31 -21.69 12.63 -8.10
CA ALA A 31 -22.76 11.80 -8.68
C ALA A 31 -22.21 10.43 -9.12
N ARG A 32 -21.09 10.39 -9.86
CA ARG A 32 -20.44 9.12 -10.27
C ARG A 32 -19.99 8.26 -9.08
N SER A 33 -19.56 8.88 -7.99
CA SER A 33 -19.20 8.14 -6.77
C SER A 33 -20.44 7.63 -6.00
N ALA A 34 -21.57 8.31 -6.08
CA ALA A 34 -22.84 7.87 -5.51
C ALA A 34 -23.40 6.69 -6.32
N ASP A 35 -23.44 6.80 -7.65
CA ASP A 35 -23.89 5.71 -8.53
C ASP A 35 -23.02 4.46 -8.40
N ALA A 36 -21.71 4.61 -8.26
CA ALA A 36 -20.79 3.49 -8.01
C ALA A 36 -21.02 2.84 -6.64
N ARG A 37 -21.38 3.62 -5.61
CA ARG A 37 -21.75 3.11 -4.28
C ARG A 37 -23.10 2.41 -4.31
N GLU A 38 -24.06 2.95 -5.02
CA GLU A 38 -25.38 2.36 -5.18
C GLU A 38 -25.31 1.05 -5.96
N GLY A 39 -24.58 0.99 -7.07
CA GLY A 39 -24.31 -0.23 -7.80
C GLY A 39 -23.52 -1.28 -6.99
N ALA A 40 -22.59 -0.86 -6.14
CA ALA A 40 -21.88 -1.75 -5.22
C ALA A 40 -22.82 -2.26 -4.11
N LEU A 41 -23.72 -1.42 -3.59
CA LEU A 41 -24.74 -1.82 -2.62
C LEU A 41 -25.77 -2.76 -3.25
N ASP A 42 -26.22 -2.52 -4.47
CA ASP A 42 -27.14 -3.40 -5.18
C ASP A 42 -26.51 -4.76 -5.49
N SER A 43 -25.24 -4.80 -5.88
CA SER A 43 -24.51 -6.07 -6.05
C SER A 43 -24.32 -6.81 -4.72
N PHE A 44 -24.32 -6.10 -3.61
CA PHE A 44 -24.19 -6.61 -2.26
C PHE A 44 -25.51 -7.18 -1.71
N THR A 45 -26.64 -6.60 -2.09
CA THR A 45 -27.96 -6.97 -1.57
C THR A 45 -28.73 -7.91 -2.48
N ASN A 46 -28.39 -7.92 -3.76
CA ASN A 46 -29.05 -8.76 -4.75
C ASN A 46 -28.24 -10.05 -4.96
N THR A 47 -28.44 -11.02 -4.07
CA THR A 47 -27.84 -12.35 -4.19
C THR A 47 -28.41 -13.18 -5.33
N GLY A 48 -29.47 -12.77 -6.00
CA GLY A 48 -30.16 -13.31 -7.18
C GLY A 48 -29.82 -14.70 -7.72
N THR A 49 -29.04 -15.45 -6.97
CA THR A 49 -28.51 -16.76 -7.36
C THR A 49 -28.71 -17.78 -6.24
N ASP A 50 -29.22 -18.94 -6.60
CA ASP A 50 -29.27 -20.13 -5.75
C ASP A 50 -27.98 -20.99 -5.84
N ASP A 51 -26.97 -20.52 -6.60
CA ASP A 51 -25.69 -21.18 -6.69
C ASP A 51 -24.90 -21.07 -5.38
N PRO A 52 -24.61 -22.20 -4.69
CA PRO A 52 -23.88 -22.20 -3.42
C PRO A 52 -22.48 -21.57 -3.49
N ALA A 53 -21.80 -21.68 -4.64
CA ALA A 53 -20.46 -21.14 -4.82
C ALA A 53 -20.50 -19.60 -4.93
N ALA A 54 -21.48 -19.07 -5.67
CA ALA A 54 -21.71 -17.63 -5.77
C ALA A 54 -22.16 -17.05 -4.43
N LEU A 55 -23.03 -17.75 -3.69
CA LEU A 55 -23.47 -17.34 -2.35
C LEU A 55 -22.29 -17.33 -1.36
N LEU A 56 -21.45 -18.36 -1.38
CA LEU A 56 -20.26 -18.43 -0.53
C LEU A 56 -19.31 -17.25 -0.81
N LYS A 57 -19.05 -16.95 -2.09
CA LYS A 57 -18.23 -15.80 -2.49
C LYS A 57 -18.82 -14.49 -1.98
N HIS A 58 -20.13 -14.30 -2.10
CA HIS A 58 -20.83 -13.14 -1.60
C HIS A 58 -20.69 -12.98 -0.08
N LEU A 59 -20.93 -14.04 0.69
CA LEU A 59 -20.75 -14.04 2.15
C LEU A 59 -19.29 -13.73 2.55
N GLN A 60 -18.31 -14.22 1.81
CA GLN A 60 -16.91 -13.90 2.06
C GLN A 60 -16.64 -12.40 1.85
N GLN A 61 -17.22 -11.77 0.82
CA GLN A 61 -17.10 -10.33 0.60
C GLN A 61 -17.74 -9.53 1.73
N GLU A 62 -18.92 -9.91 2.20
CA GLU A 62 -19.57 -9.27 3.36
C GLU A 62 -18.70 -9.33 4.62
N ILE A 63 -18.08 -10.48 4.89
CA ILE A 63 -17.15 -10.63 6.00
C ILE A 63 -15.96 -9.68 5.86
N TYR A 64 -15.36 -9.58 4.67
CA TYR A 64 -14.22 -8.70 4.45
C TYR A 64 -14.57 -7.22 4.62
N VAL A 65 -15.73 -6.78 4.14
CA VAL A 65 -16.20 -5.40 4.33
C VAL A 65 -16.46 -5.10 5.82
N SER A 66 -17.10 -6.03 6.53
CA SER A 66 -17.33 -5.89 7.97
C SER A 66 -16.02 -5.81 8.76
N GLN A 67 -15.04 -6.63 8.43
CA GLN A 67 -13.71 -6.58 9.04
C GLN A 67 -13.00 -5.26 8.73
N GLN A 68 -13.08 -4.75 7.50
CA GLN A 68 -12.47 -3.48 7.14
C GLN A 68 -13.09 -2.31 7.93
N LEU A 69 -14.42 -2.31 8.06
CA LEU A 69 -15.12 -1.32 8.87
C LEU A 69 -14.68 -1.39 10.35
N ALA A 70 -14.52 -2.59 10.88
CA ALA A 70 -14.03 -2.79 12.25
C ALA A 70 -12.60 -2.25 12.43
N ILE A 71 -11.69 -2.51 11.47
CA ILE A 71 -10.31 -2.01 11.49
C ILE A 71 -10.28 -0.47 11.48
N LEU A 72 -11.03 0.16 10.57
CA LEU A 72 -11.09 1.63 10.48
C LEU A 72 -11.74 2.25 11.73
N THR A 73 -12.73 1.57 12.31
CA THR A 73 -13.37 2.00 13.55
C THR A 73 -12.41 1.88 14.74
N GLN A 74 -11.69 0.77 14.84
CA GLN A 74 -10.67 0.58 15.88
C GLN A 74 -9.59 1.67 15.78
N PHE A 75 -9.10 1.95 14.57
CA PHE A 75 -8.15 3.04 14.38
C PHE A 75 -8.70 4.38 14.90
N ARG A 76 -9.94 4.71 14.57
CA ARG A 76 -10.55 5.97 15.04
C ARG A 76 -10.69 6.01 16.57
N LEU A 77 -11.06 4.89 17.20
CA LEU A 77 -11.18 4.81 18.67
C LEU A 77 -9.83 5.03 19.36
N ASP A 78 -8.75 4.48 18.79
CA ASP A 78 -7.43 4.50 19.43
C ASP A 78 -6.62 5.76 19.13
N TYR A 79 -6.89 6.43 17.99
CA TYR A 79 -5.99 7.46 17.45
C TYR A 79 -6.66 8.78 17.06
N SER A 80 -7.99 8.94 17.22
CA SER A 80 -8.71 10.15 16.74
C SER A 80 -8.32 11.45 17.45
N ASP A 81 -7.69 11.37 18.59
CA ASP A 81 -7.14 12.51 19.34
C ASP A 81 -5.91 13.14 18.65
N ARG A 82 -5.18 12.36 17.84
CA ARG A 82 -3.93 12.78 17.17
C ARG A 82 -3.89 12.55 15.65
N VAL A 83 -4.71 11.63 15.14
CA VAL A 83 -4.76 11.29 13.71
C VAL A 83 -6.19 11.34 13.16
N ARG A 84 -6.41 12.15 12.14
CA ARG A 84 -7.66 12.15 11.35
C ARG A 84 -7.55 11.17 10.20
N LEU A 85 -8.51 10.24 10.11
CA LEU A 85 -8.61 9.26 9.04
C LEU A 85 -9.79 9.56 8.12
N SER A 86 -9.52 9.66 6.82
CA SER A 86 -10.51 9.64 5.73
C SER A 86 -10.20 8.52 4.74
N THR A 87 -11.18 8.14 3.93
CA THR A 87 -10.99 7.26 2.77
C THR A 87 -11.40 8.03 1.53
N GLU A 88 -10.52 8.05 0.55
CA GLU A 88 -10.69 8.77 -0.70
C GLU A 88 -10.51 7.78 -1.86
N TYR A 89 -11.08 8.09 -3.02
CA TYR A 89 -11.01 7.21 -4.19
C TYR A 89 -10.14 7.86 -5.25
N VAL A 90 -9.00 7.23 -5.54
CA VAL A 90 -8.01 7.73 -6.50
C VAL A 90 -8.19 7.00 -7.83
N ASN A 91 -8.38 7.76 -8.90
CA ASN A 91 -8.46 7.16 -10.24
C ASN A 91 -7.08 6.67 -10.70
N SER A 92 -7.01 5.39 -11.06
CA SER A 92 -5.86 4.74 -11.68
C SER A 92 -6.32 3.94 -12.89
N ASP A 93 -6.05 4.47 -14.08
CA ASP A 93 -6.41 3.82 -15.36
C ASP A 93 -7.90 3.44 -15.47
N GLY A 94 -8.78 4.27 -14.92
CA GLY A 94 -10.23 4.07 -14.93
C GLY A 94 -10.79 3.36 -13.69
N GLU A 95 -9.95 2.70 -12.89
CA GLU A 95 -10.35 2.10 -11.63
C GLU A 95 -10.26 3.10 -10.47
N LEU A 96 -11.22 3.04 -9.55
CA LEU A 96 -11.26 3.87 -8.35
C LEU A 96 -10.61 3.13 -7.18
N ILE A 97 -9.37 3.47 -6.89
CA ILE A 97 -8.56 2.83 -5.84
C ILE A 97 -8.90 3.45 -4.48
N PRO A 98 -9.47 2.68 -3.53
CA PRO A 98 -9.69 3.16 -2.17
C PRO A 98 -8.34 3.51 -1.54
N THR A 99 -8.21 4.74 -1.06
CA THR A 99 -6.96 5.23 -0.46
C THR A 99 -7.27 5.82 0.89
N HIS A 100 -6.74 5.23 1.95
CA HIS A 100 -6.87 5.78 3.29
C HIS A 100 -5.87 6.90 3.48
N VAL A 101 -6.36 8.05 3.97
CA VAL A 101 -5.54 9.25 4.22
C VAL A 101 -5.51 9.51 5.71
N PHE A 102 -4.32 9.47 6.28
CA PHE A 102 -4.07 9.72 7.70
C PHE A 102 -3.35 11.07 7.83
N MET A 103 -3.94 11.97 8.58
CA MET A 103 -3.42 13.33 8.76
C MET A 103 -3.28 13.67 10.23
N PRO A 104 -2.25 14.45 10.64
CA PRO A 104 -2.20 15.01 11.98
C PRO A 104 -3.45 15.84 12.28
N VAL A 105 -4.05 15.65 13.44
CA VAL A 105 -5.16 16.52 13.94
C VAL A 105 -4.66 17.94 14.18
N LYS A 106 -3.40 18.09 14.61
CA LYS A 106 -2.78 19.40 14.83
C LYS A 106 -2.80 20.21 13.54
N ALA A 107 -3.45 21.38 13.58
CA ALA A 107 -3.51 22.28 12.44
C ALA A 107 -2.10 22.76 12.02
N SER A 108 -1.92 22.99 10.73
CA SER A 108 -0.72 23.60 10.16
C SER A 108 -1.13 24.57 9.06
N ASN A 109 -0.52 25.74 9.02
CA ASN A 109 -0.68 26.69 7.93
C ASN A 109 0.24 26.37 6.74
N ALA A 110 1.20 25.46 6.92
CA ALA A 110 2.11 25.01 5.88
C ALA A 110 1.62 23.70 5.25
N ARG A 111 1.86 23.53 3.95
CA ARG A 111 1.68 22.25 3.27
C ARG A 111 2.59 21.20 3.88
N ARG A 112 2.05 20.02 4.14
CA ARG A 112 2.76 18.91 4.77
C ARG A 112 3.44 18.02 3.74
N PRO A 113 4.60 17.45 4.04
CA PRO A 113 5.12 16.35 3.25
C PRO A 113 4.21 15.12 3.39
N ALA A 114 4.26 14.22 2.42
CA ALA A 114 3.45 13.01 2.44
C ALA A 114 4.28 11.75 2.23
N VAL A 115 3.77 10.62 2.74
CA VAL A 115 4.34 9.29 2.54
C VAL A 115 3.27 8.35 1.99
N VAL A 116 3.53 7.73 0.86
CA VAL A 116 2.71 6.64 0.34
C VAL A 116 3.19 5.35 1.00
N MET A 117 2.31 4.67 1.74
CA MET A 117 2.60 3.39 2.39
C MET A 117 1.97 2.23 1.62
N VAL A 118 2.77 1.22 1.31
CA VAL A 118 2.41 0.11 0.44
C VAL A 118 2.45 -1.19 1.22
N HIS A 119 1.29 -1.83 1.42
CA HIS A 119 1.19 -3.08 2.15
C HIS A 119 1.78 -4.26 1.36
N GLY A 120 2.03 -5.37 2.05
CA GLY A 120 2.57 -6.59 1.48
C GLY A 120 1.51 -7.57 1.00
N GLY A 121 1.92 -8.86 0.93
CA GLY A 121 1.07 -9.99 0.60
C GLY A 121 0.55 -10.01 -0.84
N PHE A 122 -0.15 -11.08 -1.18
CA PHE A 122 -0.81 -11.19 -2.48
C PHE A 122 -2.24 -10.63 -2.45
N HIS A 123 -2.88 -10.60 -1.28
CA HIS A 123 -4.21 -10.03 -1.06
C HIS A 123 -4.32 -9.51 0.38
N GLU A 124 -3.29 -8.77 0.83
CA GLU A 124 -3.39 -8.04 2.09
C GLU A 124 -4.19 -6.74 1.89
N ARG A 125 -4.27 -5.95 2.92
CA ARG A 125 -4.92 -4.64 3.02
C ARG A 125 -4.41 -3.93 4.26
N LEU A 126 -4.97 -2.77 4.60
CA LEU A 126 -4.74 -2.14 5.89
C LEU A 126 -5.15 -3.09 7.03
N GLU A 127 -4.21 -3.38 7.92
CA GLU A 127 -4.37 -4.21 9.10
C GLU A 127 -3.87 -3.45 10.35
N PRO A 128 -4.33 -3.78 11.56
CA PRO A 128 -3.91 -3.08 12.79
C PRO A 128 -2.39 -3.08 13.01
N SER A 129 -1.68 -4.04 12.44
CA SER A 129 -0.21 -4.11 12.51
C SER A 129 0.51 -2.93 11.85
N TRP A 130 -0.17 -2.17 10.98
CA TRP A 130 0.36 -0.94 10.37
C TRP A 130 0.21 0.29 11.26
N PHE A 131 -0.68 0.26 12.26
CA PHE A 131 -1.03 1.43 13.06
C PHE A 131 0.17 2.09 13.75
N PRO A 132 1.11 1.35 14.38
CA PRO A 132 2.28 1.98 15.00
C PRO A 132 3.18 2.72 14.00
N LEU A 133 3.31 2.20 12.77
CA LEU A 133 4.11 2.86 11.73
C LEU A 133 3.38 4.10 11.17
N ILE A 134 2.06 3.99 10.95
CA ILE A 134 1.23 5.12 10.52
C ILE A 134 1.30 6.23 11.58
N GLU A 135 1.09 5.89 12.86
CA GLU A 135 1.17 6.83 13.97
C GLU A 135 2.52 7.54 14.00
N ALA A 136 3.64 6.79 14.01
CA ALA A 136 4.98 7.36 14.08
C ALA A 136 5.28 8.36 12.94
N VAL A 137 4.82 8.05 11.72
CA VAL A 137 5.02 8.95 10.56
C VAL A 137 4.08 10.16 10.62
N VAL A 138 2.82 9.98 11.06
CA VAL A 138 1.86 11.10 11.22
C VAL A 138 2.27 12.02 12.36
N GLU A 139 2.73 11.49 13.49
CA GLU A 139 3.24 12.30 14.62
C GLU A 139 4.48 13.11 14.25
N ALA A 140 5.31 12.58 13.34
CA ALA A 140 6.40 13.36 12.74
C ALA A 140 5.91 14.47 11.78
N GLY A 141 4.58 14.60 11.59
CA GLY A 141 3.91 15.68 10.85
C GLY A 141 3.64 15.38 9.39
N TYR A 142 3.88 14.17 8.91
CA TYR A 142 3.60 13.76 7.54
C TYR A 142 2.13 13.40 7.36
N VAL A 143 1.62 13.55 6.13
CA VAL A 143 0.38 12.92 5.70
C VAL A 143 0.72 11.53 5.18
N VAL A 144 -0.02 10.51 5.60
CA VAL A 144 0.13 9.15 5.06
C VAL A 144 -1.02 8.86 4.10
N LEU A 145 -0.68 8.39 2.89
CA LEU A 145 -1.62 7.80 1.94
C LEU A 145 -1.38 6.30 1.91
N PHE A 146 -2.41 5.52 2.17
CA PHE A 146 -2.36 4.08 2.17
C PHE A 146 -3.33 3.54 1.11
N PRO A 147 -2.89 3.39 -0.15
CA PRO A 147 -3.74 2.88 -1.21
C PRO A 147 -4.02 1.39 -1.03
N GLU A 148 -5.28 1.02 -1.12
CA GLU A 148 -5.73 -0.35 -1.29
C GLU A 148 -5.67 -0.69 -2.79
N TYR A 149 -4.44 -0.83 -3.26
CA TYR A 149 -4.12 -1.04 -4.67
C TYR A 149 -4.72 -2.35 -5.22
N ARG A 150 -4.85 -2.49 -6.53
CA ARG A 150 -5.31 -3.73 -7.15
C ARG A 150 -4.47 -4.91 -6.66
N GLY A 151 -5.16 -5.93 -6.15
CA GLY A 151 -4.65 -7.04 -5.36
C GLY A 151 -5.13 -7.03 -3.91
N SER A 152 -5.65 -5.91 -3.39
CA SER A 152 -6.18 -5.84 -2.03
C SER A 152 -7.51 -6.56 -1.91
N ARG A 153 -7.75 -7.21 -0.76
CA ARG A 153 -9.00 -7.91 -0.48
C ARG A 153 -10.03 -7.00 0.21
N GLY A 154 -11.32 -7.29 -0.01
CA GLY A 154 -12.42 -6.63 0.69
C GLY A 154 -12.96 -5.39 -0.03
N TYR A 155 -12.59 -5.18 -1.29
CA TYR A 155 -13.01 -4.05 -2.12
C TYR A 155 -13.65 -4.50 -3.46
N GLY A 156 -14.11 -5.75 -3.53
CA GLY A 156 -14.70 -6.32 -4.74
C GLY A 156 -13.70 -6.90 -5.73
N ASP A 157 -14.21 -7.56 -6.77
CA ASP A 157 -13.40 -8.30 -7.72
C ASP A 157 -12.48 -7.40 -8.55
N ALA A 158 -12.91 -6.22 -8.92
CA ALA A 158 -12.11 -5.27 -9.71
C ALA A 158 -10.80 -4.88 -8.98
N ILE A 159 -10.87 -4.69 -7.66
CA ILE A 159 -9.69 -4.41 -6.85
C ILE A 159 -8.93 -5.69 -6.50
N TYR A 160 -9.61 -6.82 -6.34
CA TYR A 160 -8.96 -8.09 -6.00
C TYR A 160 -8.05 -8.61 -7.13
N GLN A 161 -8.43 -8.39 -8.39
CA GLN A 161 -7.61 -8.75 -9.55
C GLN A 161 -6.34 -7.91 -9.61
N ASN A 162 -5.24 -8.53 -10.04
CA ASN A 162 -3.96 -7.86 -10.09
C ASN A 162 -3.05 -8.43 -11.18
N ASP A 163 -2.17 -7.57 -11.69
CA ASP A 163 -1.02 -7.94 -12.50
C ASP A 163 0.24 -7.50 -11.75
N TYR A 164 0.89 -8.45 -11.07
CA TYR A 164 2.00 -8.20 -10.14
C TYR A 164 3.11 -7.36 -10.73
N GLY A 165 3.46 -6.28 -10.01
CA GLY A 165 4.48 -5.34 -10.44
C GLY A 165 4.05 -4.44 -11.60
N ASN A 166 2.79 -4.49 -12.03
CA ASN A 166 2.24 -3.64 -13.08
C ASN A 166 1.07 -2.80 -12.57
N THR A 167 -0.11 -3.41 -12.35
CA THR A 167 -1.29 -2.65 -11.91
C THR A 167 -1.16 -2.10 -10.50
N ASP A 168 -0.56 -2.85 -9.58
CA ASP A 168 -0.26 -2.38 -8.23
C ASP A 168 0.71 -1.18 -8.22
N VAL A 169 1.73 -1.20 -9.06
CA VAL A 169 2.67 -0.06 -9.21
C VAL A 169 1.95 1.14 -9.83
N ALA A 170 1.11 0.94 -10.85
CA ALA A 170 0.33 2.02 -11.45
C ALA A 170 -0.58 2.72 -10.43
N ASP A 171 -1.25 1.95 -9.56
CA ASP A 171 -2.14 2.45 -8.51
C ASP A 171 -1.37 3.25 -7.44
N VAL A 172 -0.22 2.75 -7.01
CA VAL A 172 0.65 3.45 -6.04
C VAL A 172 1.20 4.75 -6.63
N LEU A 173 1.58 4.76 -7.90
CA LEU A 173 1.99 5.98 -8.61
C LEU A 173 0.82 6.95 -8.77
N ALA A 174 -0.40 6.46 -9.00
CA ALA A 174 -1.61 7.30 -9.04
C ALA A 174 -1.88 7.94 -7.67
N ALA A 175 -1.75 7.19 -6.57
CA ALA A 175 -1.87 7.73 -5.21
C ALA A 175 -0.83 8.82 -4.93
N ALA A 176 0.41 8.66 -5.38
CA ALA A 176 1.45 9.68 -5.23
C ALA A 176 1.17 10.93 -6.10
N ARG A 177 0.68 10.77 -7.33
CA ARG A 177 0.22 11.90 -8.16
C ARG A 177 -0.96 12.63 -7.51
N TYR A 178 -1.93 11.88 -6.99
CA TYR A 178 -3.06 12.44 -6.27
C TYR A 178 -2.59 13.24 -5.04
N ALA A 179 -1.66 12.71 -4.23
CA ALA A 179 -1.07 13.44 -3.11
C ALA A 179 -0.49 14.79 -3.55
N ALA A 180 0.20 14.85 -4.69
CA ALA A 180 0.79 16.08 -5.21
C ALA A 180 -0.24 17.15 -5.62
N THR A 181 -1.49 16.77 -5.91
CA THR A 181 -2.57 17.71 -6.26
C THR A 181 -3.34 18.24 -5.06
N ARG A 182 -3.15 17.67 -3.88
CA ARG A 182 -3.88 18.10 -2.68
C ARG A 182 -3.38 19.45 -2.17
N PRO A 183 -4.30 20.36 -1.78
CA PRO A 183 -3.93 21.69 -1.31
C PRO A 183 -3.18 21.69 0.02
N ASP A 184 -3.36 20.64 0.84
CA ASP A 184 -2.77 20.46 2.16
C ASP A 184 -1.42 19.71 2.12
N ILE A 185 -1.02 19.18 0.96
CA ILE A 185 0.24 18.45 0.76
C ILE A 185 1.23 19.27 -0.06
N ASP A 186 2.50 19.23 0.34
CA ASP A 186 3.61 19.70 -0.47
C ASP A 186 4.00 18.64 -1.49
N GLY A 187 3.52 18.77 -2.71
CA GLY A 187 3.76 17.85 -3.81
C GLY A 187 5.25 17.68 -4.20
N GLY A 188 6.11 18.59 -3.74
CA GLY A 188 7.57 18.47 -3.90
C GLY A 188 8.24 17.58 -2.83
N ARG A 189 7.51 17.14 -1.81
CA ARG A 189 8.01 16.36 -0.68
C ARG A 189 7.17 15.10 -0.45
N ILE A 190 7.22 14.18 -1.41
CA ILE A 190 6.53 12.89 -1.33
C ILE A 190 7.56 11.78 -1.16
N GLY A 191 7.41 10.97 -0.13
CA GLY A 191 8.15 9.74 0.09
C GLY A 191 7.28 8.51 -0.16
N ILE A 192 7.93 7.35 -0.19
CA ILE A 192 7.26 6.06 -0.34
C ILE A 192 7.90 5.03 0.58
N LEU A 193 7.10 4.14 1.14
CA LEU A 193 7.60 2.97 1.85
C LEU A 193 6.73 1.75 1.60
N GLY A 194 7.33 0.57 1.63
CA GLY A 194 6.57 -0.66 1.54
C GLY A 194 7.26 -1.84 2.21
N GLN A 195 6.45 -2.82 2.60
CA GLN A 195 6.90 -4.04 3.23
C GLN A 195 6.67 -5.25 2.34
N SER A 196 7.64 -6.17 2.26
CA SER A 196 7.50 -7.43 1.53
C SER A 196 7.22 -7.18 0.03
N ARG A 197 6.09 -7.66 -0.49
CA ARG A 197 5.64 -7.28 -1.83
C ARG A 197 5.46 -5.77 -1.98
N GLY A 198 5.00 -5.07 -0.93
CA GLY A 198 4.95 -3.61 -0.93
C GLY A 198 6.33 -2.96 -1.10
N GLY A 199 7.39 -3.61 -0.60
CA GLY A 199 8.79 -3.24 -0.87
C GLY A 199 9.15 -3.38 -2.36
N MET A 200 8.75 -4.50 -3.01
CA MET A 200 8.88 -4.67 -4.46
C MET A 200 8.18 -3.54 -5.23
N VAL A 201 6.92 -3.27 -4.89
CA VAL A 201 6.14 -2.20 -5.52
C VAL A 201 6.78 -0.84 -5.30
N THR A 202 7.30 -0.58 -4.09
CA THR A 202 8.05 0.64 -3.76
C THR A 202 9.27 0.82 -4.64
N LEU A 203 10.10 -0.22 -4.79
CA LEU A 203 11.29 -0.18 -5.64
C LEU A 203 10.93 0.03 -7.11
N LEU A 204 9.97 -0.75 -7.64
CA LEU A 204 9.49 -0.56 -9.02
C LEU A 204 8.90 0.83 -9.25
N ALA A 205 8.22 1.41 -8.26
CA ALA A 205 7.66 2.76 -8.38
C ALA A 205 8.75 3.83 -8.52
N ILE A 206 9.82 3.76 -7.68
CA ILE A 206 10.94 4.72 -7.78
C ILE A 206 11.83 4.51 -9.00
N GLU A 207 11.83 3.31 -9.59
CA GLU A 207 12.52 3.00 -10.86
C GLU A 207 11.74 3.49 -12.08
N ARG A 208 10.41 3.37 -12.05
CA ARG A 208 9.54 3.78 -13.17
C ARG A 208 9.20 5.27 -13.15
N ALA A 209 9.23 5.90 -11.97
CA ALA A 209 8.99 7.32 -11.78
C ALA A 209 10.05 7.95 -10.86
N PRO A 210 11.35 7.99 -11.30
CA PRO A 210 12.48 8.32 -10.42
C PRO A 210 12.41 9.71 -9.81
N LYS A 211 11.73 10.67 -10.46
CA LYS A 211 11.61 12.06 -9.97
C LYS A 211 10.41 12.30 -9.05
N GLN A 212 9.51 11.31 -8.92
CA GLN A 212 8.26 11.48 -8.19
C GLN A 212 8.46 11.45 -6.66
N PHE A 213 9.48 10.72 -6.20
CA PHE A 213 9.72 10.51 -4.77
C PHE A 213 11.03 11.13 -4.31
N LYS A 214 11.03 11.72 -3.10
CA LYS A 214 12.22 12.34 -2.47
C LYS A 214 12.97 11.38 -1.56
N ALA A 215 12.33 10.32 -1.10
CA ALA A 215 12.93 9.26 -0.31
C ALA A 215 12.09 7.99 -0.41
N ALA A 216 12.74 6.85 -0.30
CA ALA A 216 12.09 5.54 -0.29
C ALA A 216 12.57 4.69 0.88
N VAL A 217 11.70 3.79 1.37
CA VAL A 217 12.04 2.78 2.37
C VAL A 217 11.56 1.41 1.89
N ASP A 218 12.49 0.47 1.77
CA ASP A 218 12.22 -0.93 1.49
C ASP A 218 12.32 -1.74 2.78
N ILE A 219 11.25 -2.43 3.17
CA ILE A 219 11.20 -3.27 4.36
C ILE A 219 10.99 -4.71 3.93
N VAL A 220 12.01 -5.56 4.10
CA VAL A 220 12.02 -6.99 3.71
C VAL A 220 11.48 -7.22 2.29
N GLY A 221 11.83 -6.34 1.35
CA GLY A 221 11.27 -6.32 0.01
C GLY A 221 11.70 -7.49 -0.86
N LEU A 222 10.79 -7.92 -1.72
CA LEU A 222 11.05 -8.89 -2.77
C LEU A 222 11.71 -8.17 -3.95
N THR A 223 12.98 -8.42 -4.22
CA THR A 223 13.76 -7.67 -5.20
C THR A 223 13.99 -8.40 -6.52
N ASP A 224 13.86 -9.73 -6.53
CA ASP A 224 14.08 -10.59 -7.69
C ASP A 224 12.99 -11.66 -7.75
N PHE A 225 12.05 -11.51 -8.68
CA PHE A 225 10.92 -12.42 -8.79
C PHE A 225 11.32 -13.78 -9.41
N VAL A 226 12.35 -13.80 -10.24
CA VAL A 226 12.91 -15.05 -10.78
C VAL A 226 13.51 -15.88 -9.64
N ALA A 227 14.35 -15.24 -8.79
CA ALA A 227 14.91 -15.88 -7.62
C ALA A 227 13.82 -16.30 -6.62
N TYR A 228 12.79 -15.45 -6.42
CA TYR A 228 11.65 -15.79 -5.56
C TYR A 228 10.94 -17.07 -6.00
N MET A 229 10.69 -17.22 -7.29
CA MET A 229 10.08 -18.43 -7.84
C MET A 229 10.95 -19.67 -7.65
N SER A 230 12.29 -19.54 -7.61
CA SER A 230 13.21 -20.69 -7.56
C SER A 230 13.10 -21.52 -6.27
N TYR A 231 12.75 -20.90 -5.14
CA TYR A 231 12.64 -21.58 -3.84
C TYR A 231 11.20 -21.79 -3.36
N LYS A 232 10.19 -21.46 -4.19
CA LYS A 232 8.79 -21.76 -3.86
C LYS A 232 8.42 -23.18 -4.26
N PRO A 233 7.53 -23.87 -3.53
CA PRO A 233 7.02 -25.17 -3.93
C PRO A 233 6.22 -25.09 -5.23
N ASP A 234 6.16 -26.19 -5.96
CA ASP A 234 5.57 -26.27 -7.32
C ASP A 234 4.14 -25.74 -7.40
N TYR A 235 3.30 -26.09 -6.43
CA TYR A 235 1.92 -25.64 -6.42
C TYR A 235 1.83 -24.10 -6.34
N ARG A 236 2.71 -23.48 -5.55
CA ARG A 236 2.75 -22.01 -5.38
C ARG A 236 3.29 -21.33 -6.62
N ARG A 237 4.29 -21.92 -7.28
CA ARG A 237 4.82 -21.42 -8.55
C ARG A 237 3.75 -21.39 -9.63
N LYS A 238 2.98 -22.50 -9.75
CA LYS A 238 1.86 -22.61 -10.71
C LYS A 238 0.77 -21.59 -10.41
N GLU A 239 0.31 -21.52 -9.17
CA GLU A 239 -0.69 -20.55 -8.74
C GLU A 239 -0.30 -19.11 -9.10
N ILE A 240 0.94 -18.69 -8.79
CA ILE A 240 1.44 -17.35 -9.13
C ILE A 240 1.48 -17.14 -10.63
N ALA A 241 1.92 -18.12 -11.40
CA ALA A 241 2.00 -18.04 -12.85
C ALA A 241 0.61 -17.94 -13.51
N GLU A 242 -0.37 -18.67 -12.99
CA GLU A 242 -1.75 -18.73 -13.50
C GLU A 242 -2.57 -17.50 -13.11
N THR A 243 -2.37 -16.97 -11.90
CA THR A 243 -3.16 -15.84 -11.38
C THR A 243 -2.63 -14.48 -11.83
N ASN A 244 -1.43 -14.41 -12.40
CA ASN A 244 -0.87 -13.15 -12.90
C ASN A 244 -0.98 -13.06 -14.44
N PRO A 245 -1.78 -12.11 -14.97
CA PRO A 245 -2.01 -11.97 -16.42
C PRO A 245 -0.74 -11.86 -17.25
N SER A 246 0.28 -11.10 -16.80
CA SER A 246 1.54 -10.94 -17.52
C SER A 246 2.37 -12.22 -17.61
N PHE A 247 2.19 -13.16 -16.69
CA PHE A 247 2.92 -14.44 -16.73
C PHE A 247 2.28 -15.44 -17.67
N LYS A 248 0.97 -15.30 -17.97
CA LYS A 248 0.22 -16.13 -18.93
C LYS A 248 0.25 -17.63 -18.60
N GLY A 249 0.22 -17.97 -17.30
CA GLY A 249 0.33 -19.35 -16.83
C GLY A 249 1.72 -19.97 -16.98
N LYS A 250 2.73 -19.21 -17.43
CA LYS A 250 4.08 -19.68 -17.72
C LYS A 250 5.05 -19.43 -16.58
N LEU A 251 5.91 -20.40 -16.30
CA LEU A 251 6.99 -20.28 -15.32
C LEU A 251 8.16 -19.42 -15.85
N PRO A 252 9.13 -18.99 -14.98
CA PRO A 252 10.22 -18.11 -15.40
C PRO A 252 11.04 -18.61 -16.60
N HIS A 253 11.28 -19.91 -16.71
CA HIS A 253 12.03 -20.50 -17.83
C HIS A 253 11.26 -20.47 -19.17
N GLU A 254 9.93 -20.28 -19.14
CA GLU A 254 9.06 -20.21 -20.32
C GLU A 254 8.71 -18.77 -20.71
N ASN A 255 8.79 -17.81 -19.76
CA ASN A 255 8.45 -16.40 -19.98
C ASN A 255 9.35 -15.47 -19.15
N LEU A 256 10.67 -15.65 -19.23
CA LEU A 256 11.64 -14.92 -18.46
C LEU A 256 11.48 -13.37 -18.52
N PRO A 257 11.17 -12.74 -19.67
CA PRO A 257 11.02 -11.29 -19.75
C PRO A 257 9.93 -10.74 -18.81
N ALA A 258 8.80 -11.45 -18.63
CA ALA A 258 7.74 -11.00 -17.73
C ALA A 258 8.21 -10.97 -16.27
N TYR A 259 8.98 -11.96 -15.84
CA TYR A 259 9.53 -12.03 -14.49
C TYR A 259 10.65 -11.01 -14.25
N ILE A 260 11.50 -10.75 -15.25
CA ILE A 260 12.51 -9.70 -15.20
C ILE A 260 11.84 -8.33 -15.03
N ASN A 261 10.76 -8.06 -15.77
CA ASN A 261 10.05 -6.77 -15.74
C ASN A 261 9.48 -6.42 -14.36
N VAL A 262 9.21 -7.41 -13.52
CA VAL A 262 8.68 -7.23 -12.15
C VAL A 262 9.74 -7.51 -11.07
N SER A 263 11.00 -7.56 -11.44
CA SER A 263 12.15 -7.76 -10.55
C SER A 263 12.97 -6.49 -10.42
N PRO A 264 12.81 -5.70 -9.33
CA PRO A 264 13.49 -4.42 -9.14
C PRO A 264 15.02 -4.50 -9.31
N ILE A 265 15.63 -5.59 -8.94
CA ILE A 265 17.09 -5.78 -9.03
C ILE A 265 17.65 -5.48 -10.42
N ASN A 266 16.82 -5.55 -11.46
CA ASN A 266 17.24 -5.34 -12.85
C ASN A 266 17.21 -3.86 -13.29
N PHE A 267 16.68 -2.95 -12.46
CA PHE A 267 16.45 -1.55 -12.81
C PHE A 267 17.01 -0.57 -11.77
N VAL A 268 17.87 -1.03 -10.88
CA VAL A 268 18.49 -0.24 -9.80
C VAL A 268 19.23 1.00 -10.36
N ASP A 269 19.76 0.91 -11.58
CA ASP A 269 20.38 2.03 -12.29
C ASP A 269 19.46 3.24 -12.46
N LYS A 270 18.13 3.04 -12.53
CA LYS A 270 17.13 4.09 -12.69
C LYS A 270 16.74 4.81 -11.40
N ILE A 271 17.12 4.30 -10.25
CA ILE A 271 16.77 4.89 -8.95
C ILE A 271 17.48 6.25 -8.80
N GLU A 272 16.71 7.30 -8.52
CA GLU A 272 17.24 8.62 -8.16
C GLU A 272 16.99 8.94 -6.66
N ALA A 273 15.91 8.45 -6.09
CA ALA A 273 15.57 8.68 -4.70
C ALA A 273 16.53 7.93 -3.76
N PRO A 274 16.96 8.53 -2.64
CA PRO A 274 17.65 7.82 -1.57
C PRO A 274 16.81 6.67 -1.01
N VAL A 275 17.42 5.51 -0.74
CA VAL A 275 16.72 4.30 -0.29
C VAL A 275 17.22 3.87 1.10
N LEU A 276 16.32 3.73 2.07
CA LEU A 276 16.57 3.02 3.31
C LEU A 276 16.10 1.56 3.14
N VAL A 277 17.00 0.62 3.41
CA VAL A 277 16.72 -0.83 3.30
C VAL A 277 16.72 -1.44 4.69
N LEU A 278 15.60 -2.02 5.11
CA LEU A 278 15.42 -2.68 6.40
C LEU A 278 15.11 -4.16 6.20
N ALA A 279 15.84 -5.03 6.88
CA ALA A 279 15.63 -6.48 6.80
C ALA A 279 16.02 -7.19 8.10
N THR A 280 15.80 -8.49 8.16
CA THR A 280 16.27 -9.35 9.24
C THR A 280 16.89 -10.63 8.69
N SER A 281 17.94 -11.13 9.35
CA SER A 281 18.58 -12.40 9.01
C SER A 281 17.67 -13.60 9.24
N GLY A 282 16.67 -13.48 10.12
CA GLY A 282 15.66 -14.51 10.41
C GLY A 282 14.52 -14.62 9.38
N ASP A 283 14.53 -13.85 8.28
CA ASP A 283 13.50 -13.91 7.26
C ASP A 283 13.60 -15.18 6.41
N LYS A 284 12.63 -16.08 6.55
CA LYS A 284 12.51 -17.33 5.78
C LYS A 284 11.55 -17.23 4.58
N ILE A 285 10.80 -16.13 4.46
CA ILE A 285 9.82 -15.92 3.38
C ILE A 285 10.45 -15.19 2.21
N VAL A 286 11.22 -14.14 2.51
CA VAL A 286 12.04 -13.37 1.56
C VAL A 286 13.47 -13.34 2.10
N PRO A 287 14.26 -14.41 1.90
CA PRO A 287 15.59 -14.54 2.51
C PRO A 287 16.48 -13.35 2.17
N HIS A 288 17.00 -12.68 3.20
CA HIS A 288 17.78 -11.46 3.06
C HIS A 288 19.01 -11.63 2.15
N THR A 289 19.65 -12.80 2.18
CA THR A 289 20.81 -13.11 1.33
C THR A 289 20.48 -13.16 -0.15
N ILE A 290 19.25 -13.56 -0.50
CA ILE A 290 18.79 -13.67 -1.89
C ILE A 290 18.26 -12.32 -2.40
N HIS A 291 17.60 -11.55 -1.53
CA HIS A 291 16.92 -10.31 -1.91
C HIS A 291 17.66 -9.07 -1.40
N THR A 292 17.60 -8.78 -0.12
CA THR A 292 18.15 -7.56 0.50
C THR A 292 19.64 -7.39 0.25
N GLY A 293 20.45 -8.44 0.44
CA GLY A 293 21.90 -8.37 0.25
C GLY A 293 22.26 -8.02 -1.19
N ARG A 294 21.63 -8.68 -2.16
CA ARG A 294 21.83 -8.39 -3.59
C ARG A 294 21.36 -6.97 -3.97
N LEU A 295 20.27 -6.49 -3.38
CA LEU A 295 19.83 -5.11 -3.57
C LEU A 295 20.87 -4.10 -3.06
N ILE A 296 21.41 -4.32 -1.85
CA ILE A 296 22.45 -3.45 -1.27
C ILE A 296 23.68 -3.43 -2.17
N ASP A 297 24.12 -4.58 -2.66
CA ASP A 297 25.27 -4.67 -3.56
C ASP A 297 25.00 -3.95 -4.91
N ALA A 298 23.80 -4.09 -5.45
CA ALA A 298 23.40 -3.40 -6.68
C ALA A 298 23.30 -1.87 -6.47
N LEU A 299 22.75 -1.41 -5.34
CA LEU A 299 22.71 0.02 -4.99
C LEU A 299 24.13 0.60 -4.88
N LYS A 300 25.06 -0.10 -4.25
CA LYS A 300 26.48 0.28 -4.17
C LYS A 300 27.13 0.33 -5.55
N ALA A 301 26.98 -0.72 -6.35
CA ALA A 301 27.57 -0.83 -7.68
C ALA A 301 27.09 0.28 -8.62
N ASN A 302 25.86 0.75 -8.47
CA ASN A 302 25.28 1.84 -9.25
C ASN A 302 25.44 3.23 -8.60
N GLY A 303 26.22 3.35 -7.52
CA GLY A 303 26.47 4.63 -6.84
C GLY A 303 25.23 5.29 -6.26
N LYS A 304 24.20 4.49 -5.89
CA LYS A 304 22.93 5.02 -5.37
C LYS A 304 23.03 5.37 -3.89
N VAL A 305 22.42 6.48 -3.50
CA VAL A 305 22.38 6.91 -2.11
C VAL A 305 21.48 5.95 -1.34
N HIS A 306 22.03 5.25 -0.36
CA HIS A 306 21.29 4.30 0.46
C HIS A 306 21.87 4.16 1.86
N GLU A 307 21.03 3.72 2.79
CA GLU A 307 21.41 3.14 4.09
C GLU A 307 20.73 1.79 4.24
N ALA A 308 21.36 0.88 4.97
CA ALA A 308 20.80 -0.44 5.22
C ALA A 308 20.93 -0.83 6.70
N ARG A 309 19.91 -1.49 7.24
CA ARG A 309 19.94 -2.13 8.54
C ARG A 309 19.38 -3.54 8.43
N ILE A 310 20.22 -4.53 8.69
CA ILE A 310 19.80 -5.92 8.82
C ILE A 310 19.83 -6.24 10.31
N TYR A 311 18.67 -6.56 10.88
CA TYR A 311 18.53 -7.00 12.26
C TYR A 311 18.87 -8.48 12.35
N ASP A 312 19.64 -8.85 13.37
CA ASP A 312 19.98 -10.24 13.57
C ASP A 312 18.81 -10.99 14.22
N GLU A 313 18.29 -11.99 13.50
CA GLU A 313 17.18 -12.85 13.92
C GLU A 313 16.03 -12.11 14.62
N ALA A 314 15.64 -10.92 14.13
CA ALA A 314 14.56 -10.14 14.73
C ALA A 314 13.29 -10.99 14.96
N PRO A 315 12.68 -10.90 16.15
CA PRO A 315 11.45 -11.64 16.46
C PRO A 315 10.35 -11.40 15.42
N GLY A 316 9.70 -12.45 14.95
CA GLY A 316 8.72 -12.41 13.88
C GLY A 316 9.31 -12.59 12.47
N GLY A 317 10.63 -12.54 12.29
CA GLY A 317 11.28 -12.75 10.99
C GLY A 317 10.70 -11.81 9.92
N HIS A 318 10.15 -12.37 8.85
CA HIS A 318 9.53 -11.60 7.76
C HIS A 318 8.51 -10.53 8.21
N VAL A 319 7.85 -10.75 9.34
CA VAL A 319 6.85 -9.83 9.89
C VAL A 319 7.33 -9.10 11.15
N PHE A 320 8.63 -8.89 11.30
CA PHE A 320 9.24 -8.28 12.50
C PHE A 320 8.65 -6.89 12.83
N MET A 321 8.11 -6.19 11.84
CA MET A 321 7.41 -4.91 12.04
C MET A 321 6.05 -5.04 12.76
N LYS A 322 5.46 -6.26 12.83
CA LYS A 322 4.13 -6.47 13.42
C LYS A 322 4.18 -6.63 14.95
N GLY A 323 5.33 -7.02 15.52
CA GLY A 323 5.50 -7.24 16.95
C GLY A 323 5.96 -5.99 17.71
N ALA A 324 5.65 -5.89 19.01
CA ALA A 324 6.22 -4.87 19.90
C ALA A 324 7.61 -5.33 20.36
N THR A 325 8.64 -5.03 19.56
CA THR A 325 10.02 -5.44 19.78
C THR A 325 10.99 -4.27 19.66
N PRO A 326 12.18 -4.34 20.29
CA PRO A 326 13.21 -3.30 20.14
C PRO A 326 13.61 -3.06 18.68
N GLU A 327 13.63 -4.12 17.85
CA GLU A 327 13.97 -4.04 16.43
C GLU A 327 12.94 -3.24 15.64
N ARG A 328 11.64 -3.45 15.92
CA ARG A 328 10.57 -2.63 15.35
C ARG A 328 10.70 -1.17 15.77
N ASP A 329 10.94 -0.93 17.06
CA ASP A 329 11.02 0.44 17.59
C ASP A 329 12.25 1.18 17.02
N ASP A 330 13.38 0.50 16.82
CA ASP A 330 14.53 1.06 16.09
C ASP A 330 14.20 1.33 14.62
N ALA A 331 13.49 0.40 13.96
CA ALA A 331 13.06 0.57 12.57
C ALA A 331 12.14 1.79 12.39
N LEU A 332 11.15 1.98 13.28
CA LEU A 332 10.27 3.15 13.26
C LEU A 332 11.06 4.46 13.37
N LYS A 333 12.01 4.54 14.31
CA LYS A 333 12.89 5.70 14.48
C LYS A 333 13.72 5.98 13.23
N ARG A 334 14.29 4.93 12.61
CA ARG A 334 15.07 5.07 11.37
C ARG A 334 14.24 5.55 10.21
N ILE A 335 13.03 5.03 10.03
CA ILE A 335 12.11 5.45 8.98
C ILE A 335 11.79 6.93 9.11
N VAL A 336 11.39 7.38 10.29
CA VAL A 336 11.10 8.80 10.55
C VAL A 336 12.33 9.67 10.33
N ALA A 337 13.50 9.27 10.85
CA ALA A 337 14.75 10.01 10.66
C ALA A 337 15.15 10.10 9.17
N TRP A 338 14.93 9.01 8.41
CA TRP A 338 15.18 8.96 6.97
C TRP A 338 14.35 9.98 6.20
N PHE A 339 13.03 9.97 6.43
CA PHE A 339 12.15 10.95 5.79
C PHE A 339 12.48 12.39 6.21
N ASN A 340 12.76 12.64 7.49
CA ASN A 340 13.16 13.97 7.96
C ASN A 340 14.45 14.47 7.30
N ARG A 341 15.41 13.58 7.05
CA ARG A 341 16.67 13.92 6.40
C ARG A 341 16.48 14.35 4.94
N TRP A 342 15.64 13.64 4.19
CA TRP A 342 15.53 13.84 2.75
C TRP A 342 14.35 14.70 2.31
N MET A 343 13.33 14.79 3.13
CA MET A 343 12.14 15.62 2.85
C MET A 343 12.03 16.84 3.77
N GLY A 344 12.90 16.94 4.75
CA GLY A 344 12.83 17.95 5.81
C GLY A 344 11.72 17.64 6.83
N PRO A 345 11.86 18.14 8.07
CA PRO A 345 10.84 17.94 9.09
C PRO A 345 9.53 18.59 8.64
N ALA A 346 8.42 17.94 8.94
CA ALA A 346 7.12 18.56 8.77
C ALA A 346 6.94 19.66 9.83
N ARG A 347 6.86 20.91 9.40
CA ARG A 347 6.69 22.08 10.27
C ARG A 347 5.23 22.36 10.59
#